data_fe13d9dc1059cf719db3814a89fdd528
#
_entry.id   fe13d9dc1059cf719db3814a89fdd528
#
_cell.length_a   1.000
_cell.length_b   1.000
_cell.length_c   1.000
_cell.angle_alpha   90.00
_cell.angle_beta   90.00
_cell.angle_gamma   90.00
#
_symmetry.space_group_name_H-M   'P 1'
#
loop_
_entity.id
_entity.type
_entity.pdbx_description
1 polymer ?
#
loop_
_entity_poly.entity_id
_entity_poly.type
_entity_poly.pdbx_seq_one_letter_code
_entity_poly.pdbx_strand_id
1 'polypeptide(L)'
;MRELLEKHRASGSTTPLIGGHRGCQCQWNENSIEAMAEGIRRGADYLEIDVQLTKDNVPIIFHDIEVTDKTGLYGYVHDHTCREMKEAYGCPTLMEAMEWGKQNKAYFALELKSCGCINAEDNLRLMPILDDVVRQYDMYSQVEAFSVDWRALKKLKSINPRFDIGLIAPVIPADSVALLKEYDAFIYLSYAWNMRKEDVEYMQRNGIFVSGAILRDMRLVDYARAIGVDMF
;
A
#
# COMPACT_ATOMS: atom_id res chain seq x y z
N MET A 1 -10.42 3.43 2.03
CA MET A 1 -10.26 2.01 1.66
C MET A 1 -11.28 1.11 2.37
N ARG A 2 -11.45 1.21 3.68
CA ARG A 2 -12.40 0.38 4.46
C ARG A 2 -13.82 0.34 3.88
N GLU A 3 -14.38 1.50 3.50
CA GLU A 3 -15.72 1.58 2.92
C GLU A 3 -15.86 0.78 1.61
N LEU A 4 -14.84 0.79 0.76
CA LEU A 4 -14.82 -0.02 -0.47
C LEU A 4 -14.91 -1.51 -0.14
N LEU A 5 -14.07 -1.98 0.79
CA LEU A 5 -14.04 -3.38 1.23
C LEU A 5 -15.33 -3.81 1.91
N GLU A 6 -15.89 -2.97 2.79
CA GLU A 6 -17.16 -3.25 3.48
C GLU A 6 -18.32 -3.35 2.49
N LYS A 7 -18.42 -2.43 1.53
CA LYS A 7 -19.42 -2.48 0.46
C LYS A 7 -19.27 -3.73 -0.39
N HIS A 8 -18.03 -4.07 -0.75
CA HIS A 8 -17.76 -5.27 -1.54
C HIS A 8 -18.18 -6.53 -0.81
N ARG A 9 -17.80 -6.69 0.46
CA ARG A 9 -18.21 -7.81 1.30
C ARG A 9 -19.74 -7.87 1.49
N ALA A 10 -20.39 -6.73 1.71
CA ALA A 10 -21.84 -6.64 1.86
C ALA A 10 -22.61 -6.97 0.58
N SER A 11 -22.01 -6.82 -0.59
CA SER A 11 -22.61 -7.22 -1.88
C SER A 11 -22.73 -8.75 -2.06
N GLY A 12 -22.08 -9.53 -1.20
CA GLY A 12 -22.00 -10.99 -1.31
C GLY A 12 -21.10 -11.48 -2.46
N SER A 13 -20.29 -10.58 -3.03
CA SER A 13 -19.31 -10.97 -4.05
C SER A 13 -18.27 -11.92 -3.48
N THR A 14 -17.99 -12.97 -4.23
CA THR A 14 -16.91 -13.92 -3.93
C THR A 14 -15.64 -13.64 -4.74
N THR A 15 -15.68 -12.65 -5.62
CA THR A 15 -14.51 -12.23 -6.41
C THR A 15 -13.75 -11.20 -5.60
N PRO A 16 -12.46 -11.43 -5.29
CA PRO A 16 -11.65 -10.43 -4.59
C PRO A 16 -11.54 -9.11 -5.36
N LEU A 17 -11.37 -8.00 -4.64
CA LEU A 17 -10.99 -6.72 -5.25
C LEU A 17 -9.62 -6.83 -5.90
N ILE A 18 -9.44 -6.17 -7.02
CA ILE A 18 -8.20 -6.21 -7.83
C ILE A 18 -7.42 -4.91 -7.63
N GLY A 19 -6.21 -5.03 -7.07
CA GLY A 19 -5.26 -3.92 -6.94
C GLY A 19 -4.39 -3.76 -8.18
N GLY A 20 -4.19 -2.52 -8.60
CA GLY A 20 -3.16 -2.17 -9.57
C GLY A 20 -1.83 -2.00 -8.85
N HIS A 21 -1.00 -3.06 -8.78
CA HIS A 21 0.31 -3.05 -8.13
C HIS A 21 1.26 -2.08 -8.84
N ARG A 22 1.59 -0.97 -8.17
CA ARG A 22 2.32 0.18 -8.70
C ARG A 22 1.64 0.80 -9.94
N GLY A 23 0.31 0.70 -10.00
CA GLY A 23 -0.48 0.98 -11.19
C GLY A 23 -0.49 -0.18 -12.19
N CYS A 24 -0.44 0.11 -13.49
CA CYS A 24 -0.28 -0.88 -14.56
C CYS A 24 1.04 -0.67 -15.30
N GLN A 25 1.98 -1.58 -15.11
CA GLN A 25 3.35 -1.51 -15.63
C GLN A 25 3.47 -1.92 -17.11
N CYS A 26 2.34 -2.19 -17.82
CA CYS A 26 2.39 -2.78 -19.16
C CYS A 26 3.06 -1.88 -20.22
N GLN A 27 2.98 -0.55 -20.06
CA GLN A 27 3.46 0.44 -21.01
C GLN A 27 4.11 1.66 -20.36
N TRP A 28 3.97 1.79 -19.05
CA TRP A 28 4.38 2.95 -18.27
C TRP A 28 5.35 2.55 -17.18
N ASN A 29 6.17 3.48 -16.74
CA ASN A 29 6.98 3.27 -15.55
C ASN A 29 6.07 2.99 -14.36
N GLU A 30 6.42 1.99 -13.55
CA GLU A 30 5.72 1.71 -12.30
C GLU A 30 5.67 2.96 -11.42
N ASN A 31 4.63 3.07 -10.60
CA ASN A 31 4.47 4.21 -9.69
C ASN A 31 4.31 5.59 -10.37
N SER A 32 4.09 5.65 -11.69
CA SER A 32 3.76 6.88 -12.41
C SER A 32 2.27 7.17 -12.44
N ILE A 33 1.89 8.42 -12.66
CA ILE A 33 0.48 8.82 -12.81
C ILE A 33 -0.16 8.10 -14.01
N GLU A 34 0.60 7.92 -15.09
CA GLU A 34 0.17 7.19 -16.29
C GLU A 34 -0.11 5.71 -15.98
N ALA A 35 0.75 5.07 -15.17
CA ALA A 35 0.53 3.69 -14.72
C ALA A 35 -0.71 3.58 -13.83
N MET A 36 -0.96 4.56 -12.95
CA MET A 36 -2.16 4.63 -12.12
C MET A 36 -3.41 4.77 -12.99
N ALA A 37 -3.41 5.69 -13.95
CA ALA A 37 -4.52 5.90 -14.88
C ALA A 37 -4.83 4.64 -15.71
N GLU A 38 -3.81 3.98 -16.21
CA GLU A 38 -3.95 2.73 -16.97
C GLU A 38 -4.48 1.58 -16.09
N GLY A 39 -4.07 1.50 -14.82
CA GLY A 39 -4.60 0.53 -13.86
C GLY A 39 -6.12 0.66 -13.71
N ILE A 40 -6.61 1.86 -13.43
CA ILE A 40 -8.06 2.14 -13.35
C ILE A 40 -8.76 1.84 -14.68
N ARG A 41 -8.18 2.27 -15.81
CA ARG A 41 -8.76 2.01 -17.14
C ARG A 41 -8.91 0.50 -17.42
N ARG A 42 -8.03 -0.34 -16.89
CA ARG A 42 -8.07 -1.81 -17.01
C ARG A 42 -8.98 -2.49 -15.97
N GLY A 43 -9.58 -1.73 -15.09
CA GLY A 43 -10.55 -2.24 -14.13
C GLY A 43 -9.98 -2.61 -12.77
N ALA A 44 -8.85 -2.01 -12.38
CA ALA A 44 -8.40 -2.10 -10.99
C ALA A 44 -9.40 -1.38 -10.08
N ASP A 45 -9.77 -2.01 -8.98
CA ASP A 45 -10.68 -1.46 -7.97
C ASP A 45 -9.98 -0.44 -7.08
N TYR A 46 -8.68 -0.62 -6.89
CA TYR A 46 -7.79 0.28 -6.13
C TYR A 46 -6.37 0.23 -6.73
N LEU A 47 -5.55 1.19 -6.32
CA LEU A 47 -4.14 1.27 -6.72
C LEU A 47 -3.25 1.06 -5.51
N GLU A 48 -2.25 0.22 -5.67
CA GLU A 48 -1.16 0.13 -4.72
C GLU A 48 0.02 0.97 -5.22
N ILE A 49 0.60 1.79 -4.36
CA ILE A 49 1.74 2.66 -4.66
C ILE A 49 2.70 2.74 -3.48
N ASP A 50 3.99 2.87 -3.79
CA ASP A 50 5.09 2.84 -2.84
C ASP A 50 5.52 4.24 -2.41
N VAL A 51 5.50 4.54 -1.11
CA VAL A 51 5.83 5.86 -0.58
C VAL A 51 7.17 5.85 0.14
N GLN A 52 8.05 6.78 -0.20
CA GLN A 52 9.33 7.02 0.46
C GLN A 52 9.60 8.50 0.66
N LEU A 53 10.48 8.85 1.61
CA LEU A 53 10.83 10.22 1.95
C LEU A 53 12.18 10.61 1.36
N THR A 54 12.23 11.71 0.62
CA THR A 54 13.46 12.28 0.06
C THR A 54 14.28 13.06 1.11
N LYS A 55 15.50 13.41 0.76
CA LYS A 55 16.43 14.22 1.56
C LYS A 55 15.83 15.54 2.04
N ASP A 56 15.05 16.20 1.20
CA ASP A 56 14.36 17.46 1.47
C ASP A 56 12.95 17.27 2.06
N ASN A 57 12.68 16.07 2.61
CA ASN A 57 11.42 15.69 3.28
C ASN A 57 10.17 15.80 2.39
N VAL A 58 10.29 15.56 1.11
CA VAL A 58 9.16 15.45 0.20
C VAL A 58 8.82 13.96 0.01
N PRO A 59 7.59 13.50 0.30
CA PRO A 59 7.19 12.13 0.02
C PRO A 59 7.00 11.95 -1.49
N ILE A 60 7.71 10.96 -2.06
CA ILE A 60 7.64 10.58 -3.47
C ILE A 60 7.09 9.17 -3.63
N ILE A 61 6.62 8.85 -4.83
CA ILE A 61 6.13 7.52 -5.17
C ILE A 61 7.23 6.78 -5.92
N PHE A 62 7.91 5.86 -5.22
CA PHE A 62 9.04 5.10 -5.74
C PHE A 62 9.28 3.82 -4.94
N HIS A 63 9.47 2.68 -5.61
CA HIS A 63 9.55 1.38 -4.95
C HIS A 63 10.90 1.06 -4.29
N ASP A 64 12.00 1.21 -5.04
CA ASP A 64 13.28 0.66 -4.61
C ASP A 64 13.88 1.54 -3.50
N ILE A 65 14.42 0.90 -2.47
CA ILE A 65 15.14 1.62 -1.40
C ILE A 65 16.44 2.19 -1.95
N GLU A 66 17.21 1.36 -2.68
CA GLU A 66 18.37 1.78 -3.44
C GLU A 66 17.96 2.27 -4.83
N VAL A 67 18.47 3.42 -5.25
CA VAL A 67 17.99 4.09 -6.46
C VAL A 67 18.77 3.77 -7.74
N THR A 68 19.93 3.10 -7.62
CA THR A 68 20.95 2.99 -8.67
C THR A 68 20.41 2.37 -9.96
N ASP A 69 19.72 1.26 -9.88
CA ASP A 69 19.29 0.49 -11.06
C ASP A 69 18.31 1.23 -11.96
N LYS A 70 17.43 2.04 -11.38
CA LYS A 70 16.37 2.74 -12.11
C LYS A 70 16.72 4.17 -12.50
N THR A 71 17.56 4.82 -11.70
CA THR A 71 17.79 6.27 -11.84
C THR A 71 19.19 6.62 -12.33
N GLY A 72 20.15 5.70 -12.17
CA GLY A 72 21.57 5.97 -12.39
C GLY A 72 22.22 6.82 -11.28
N LEU A 73 21.45 7.23 -10.26
CA LEU A 73 21.97 7.85 -9.04
C LEU A 73 22.54 6.78 -8.11
N TYR A 74 23.40 7.16 -7.15
CA TYR A 74 23.93 6.23 -6.15
C TYR A 74 23.29 6.43 -4.80
N GLY A 75 23.17 5.34 -4.01
CA GLY A 75 22.67 5.37 -2.64
C GLY A 75 21.16 5.16 -2.56
N TYR A 76 20.52 5.86 -1.65
CA TYR A 76 19.15 5.63 -1.26
C TYR A 76 18.27 6.83 -1.57
N VAL A 77 16.94 6.65 -1.54
CA VAL A 77 15.99 7.75 -1.81
C VAL A 77 16.25 8.95 -0.91
N HIS A 78 16.56 8.75 0.37
CA HIS A 78 16.81 9.83 1.33
C HIS A 78 18.15 10.57 1.12
N ASP A 79 19.02 10.09 0.25
CA ASP A 79 20.25 10.82 -0.12
C ASP A 79 20.00 11.90 -1.16
N HIS A 80 18.84 11.85 -1.84
CA HIS A 80 18.47 12.70 -2.97
C HIS A 80 17.27 13.58 -2.67
N THR A 81 17.28 14.76 -3.27
CA THR A 81 16.13 15.69 -3.24
C THR A 81 15.03 15.20 -4.18
N CYS A 82 13.80 15.64 -3.94
CA CYS A 82 12.67 15.38 -4.83
C CYS A 82 12.96 15.80 -6.28
N ARG A 83 13.65 16.94 -6.47
CA ARG A 83 14.04 17.41 -7.80
C ARG A 83 14.95 16.41 -8.51
N GLU A 84 16.01 15.95 -7.83
CA GLU A 84 16.96 14.97 -8.40
C GLU A 84 16.25 13.66 -8.78
N MET A 85 15.37 13.17 -7.92
CA MET A 85 14.58 11.96 -8.21
C MET A 85 13.62 12.13 -9.39
N LYS A 86 12.98 13.31 -9.52
CA LYS A 86 12.13 13.62 -10.67
C LYS A 86 12.92 13.73 -11.97
N GLU A 87 14.06 14.40 -11.95
CA GLU A 87 14.94 14.54 -13.13
C GLU A 87 15.49 13.19 -13.60
N ALA A 88 15.83 12.29 -12.66
CA ALA A 88 16.43 11.00 -12.97
C ALA A 88 15.42 9.91 -13.38
N TYR A 89 14.20 9.91 -12.82
CA TYR A 89 13.21 8.84 -13.04
C TYR A 89 11.82 9.33 -13.44
N GLY A 90 11.46 10.57 -13.08
CA GLY A 90 10.12 11.10 -13.31
C GLY A 90 9.09 10.67 -12.27
N CYS A 91 9.51 10.22 -11.07
CA CYS A 91 8.58 9.80 -10.03
C CYS A 91 7.70 10.97 -9.55
N PRO A 92 6.37 10.74 -9.38
CA PRO A 92 5.50 11.76 -8.81
C PRO A 92 5.73 11.90 -7.29
N THR A 93 5.35 13.04 -6.74
CA THR A 93 5.17 13.21 -5.30
C THR A 93 3.88 12.56 -4.83
N LEU A 94 3.78 12.29 -3.51
CA LEU A 94 2.53 11.85 -2.91
C LEU A 94 1.41 12.90 -3.11
N MET A 95 1.74 14.19 -3.07
CA MET A 95 0.78 15.27 -3.32
C MET A 95 0.17 15.16 -4.73
N GLU A 96 1.02 14.99 -5.76
CA GLU A 96 0.55 14.82 -7.15
C GLU A 96 -0.33 13.57 -7.31
N ALA A 97 0.05 12.46 -6.65
CA ALA A 97 -0.76 11.24 -6.66
C ALA A 97 -2.12 11.44 -5.96
N MET A 98 -2.16 12.14 -4.80
CA MET A 98 -3.41 12.42 -4.09
C MET A 98 -4.30 13.39 -4.86
N GLU A 99 -3.73 14.43 -5.47
CA GLU A 99 -4.47 15.36 -6.33
C GLU A 99 -5.15 14.62 -7.50
N TRP A 100 -4.36 13.83 -8.23
CA TRP A 100 -4.88 13.00 -9.31
C TRP A 100 -5.95 12.01 -8.82
N GLY A 101 -5.68 11.34 -7.70
CA GLY A 101 -6.60 10.37 -7.11
C GLY A 101 -7.93 10.99 -6.68
N LYS A 102 -7.92 12.19 -6.11
CA LYS A 102 -9.14 12.92 -5.74
C LYS A 102 -9.98 13.25 -6.97
N GLN A 103 -9.34 13.72 -8.05
CA GLN A 103 -10.01 14.05 -9.31
C GLN A 103 -10.63 12.83 -9.99
N ASN A 104 -9.98 11.65 -9.86
CA ASN A 104 -10.39 10.40 -10.49
C ASN A 104 -11.17 9.46 -9.55
N LYS A 105 -11.42 9.87 -8.30
CA LYS A 105 -12.10 9.06 -7.26
C LYS A 105 -11.42 7.72 -7.01
N ALA A 106 -10.10 7.68 -7.14
CA ALA A 106 -9.31 6.47 -6.97
C ALA A 106 -9.16 6.11 -5.48
N TYR A 107 -9.09 4.80 -5.19
CA TYR A 107 -8.71 4.27 -3.89
C TYR A 107 -7.23 3.89 -3.90
N PHE A 108 -6.54 4.11 -2.79
CA PHE A 108 -5.11 3.83 -2.66
C PHE A 108 -4.78 2.96 -1.46
N ALA A 109 -3.93 1.97 -1.70
CA ALA A 109 -3.14 1.28 -0.70
C ALA A 109 -1.70 1.83 -0.78
N LEU A 110 -1.28 2.58 0.24
CA LEU A 110 0.04 3.23 0.31
C LEU A 110 1.03 2.33 1.04
N GLU A 111 1.93 1.68 0.31
CA GLU A 111 3.02 0.93 0.94
C GLU A 111 4.11 1.89 1.44
N LEU A 112 4.33 1.90 2.75
CA LEU A 112 5.47 2.61 3.33
C LEU A 112 6.69 1.69 3.21
N LYS A 113 7.55 1.99 2.24
CA LYS A 113 8.73 1.15 1.96
C LYS A 113 9.69 1.19 3.13
N SER A 114 10.13 0.02 3.58
CA SER A 114 11.00 -0.07 4.74
C SER A 114 12.13 -1.07 4.57
N CYS A 115 13.31 -0.62 4.93
CA CYS A 115 14.48 -1.42 5.25
C CYS A 115 15.01 -0.91 6.59
N GLY A 116 14.82 -1.70 7.65
CA GLY A 116 15.04 -1.25 9.03
C GLY A 116 16.41 -0.67 9.34
N CYS A 117 17.46 -1.08 8.62
CA CYS A 117 18.81 -0.53 8.79
C CYS A 117 19.11 0.71 7.93
N ILE A 118 18.20 1.10 7.04
CA ILE A 118 18.41 2.18 6.06
C ILE A 118 17.45 3.35 6.33
N ASN A 119 16.13 3.14 6.25
CA ASN A 119 15.15 4.22 6.21
C ASN A 119 14.08 4.17 7.34
N ALA A 120 14.32 3.43 8.42
CA ALA A 120 13.35 3.33 9.51
C ALA A 120 13.04 4.69 10.17
N GLU A 121 14.06 5.55 10.35
CA GLU A 121 13.87 6.89 10.90
C GLU A 121 13.15 7.82 9.92
N ASP A 122 13.37 7.63 8.61
CA ASP A 122 12.67 8.37 7.57
C ASP A 122 11.18 8.03 7.59
N ASN A 123 10.83 6.76 7.79
CA ASN A 123 9.45 6.35 7.95
C ASN A 123 8.79 7.01 9.15
N LEU A 124 9.49 7.15 10.29
CA LEU A 124 8.92 7.87 11.43
C LEU A 124 8.71 9.36 11.15
N ARG A 125 9.60 10.00 10.37
CA ARG A 125 9.46 11.40 9.91
C ARG A 125 8.37 11.55 8.85
N LEU A 126 8.17 10.54 8.01
CA LEU A 126 7.14 10.53 6.98
C LEU A 126 5.72 10.59 7.57
N MET A 127 5.46 9.98 8.73
CA MET A 127 4.11 9.80 9.25
C MET A 127 3.30 11.10 9.42
N PRO A 128 3.82 12.17 10.06
CA PRO A 128 3.07 13.43 10.13
C PRO A 128 2.87 14.07 8.75
N ILE A 129 3.83 13.93 7.84
CA ILE A 129 3.72 14.48 6.47
C ILE A 129 2.65 13.72 5.68
N LEU A 130 2.62 12.39 5.80
CA LEU A 130 1.61 11.54 5.18
C LEU A 130 0.19 11.93 5.65
N ASP A 131 0.00 12.09 6.96
CA ASP A 131 -1.29 12.51 7.52
C ASP A 131 -1.70 13.89 7.00
N ASP A 132 -0.78 14.85 6.97
CA ASP A 132 -1.02 16.20 6.46
C ASP A 132 -1.43 16.19 4.97
N VAL A 133 -0.76 15.41 4.12
CA VAL A 133 -1.09 15.29 2.70
C VAL A 133 -2.48 14.66 2.52
N VAL A 134 -2.76 13.53 3.16
CA VAL A 134 -4.07 12.87 3.04
C VAL A 134 -5.19 13.78 3.55
N ARG A 135 -4.95 14.54 4.62
CA ARG A 135 -5.89 15.53 5.16
C ARG A 135 -6.13 16.68 4.19
N GLN A 136 -5.09 17.22 3.57
CA GLN A 136 -5.18 18.34 2.61
C GLN A 136 -6.12 18.01 1.44
N TYR A 137 -6.08 16.78 0.95
CA TYR A 137 -6.94 16.32 -0.15
C TYR A 137 -8.25 15.68 0.33
N ASP A 138 -8.48 15.59 1.66
CA ASP A 138 -9.67 14.94 2.25
C ASP A 138 -9.88 13.53 1.68
N MET A 139 -8.84 12.69 1.78
CA MET A 139 -8.84 11.35 1.17
C MET A 139 -8.82 10.19 2.18
N TYR A 140 -9.07 10.43 3.46
CA TYR A 140 -9.05 9.35 4.47
C TYR A 140 -9.98 8.17 4.16
N SER A 141 -11.13 8.42 3.52
CA SER A 141 -12.04 7.33 3.12
C SER A 141 -11.54 6.49 1.94
N GLN A 142 -10.58 7.02 1.17
CA GLN A 142 -10.07 6.41 -0.05
C GLN A 142 -8.67 5.81 0.11
N VAL A 143 -8.00 6.09 1.22
CA VAL A 143 -6.59 5.72 1.46
C VAL A 143 -6.48 4.77 2.64
N GLU A 144 -5.57 3.83 2.55
CA GLU A 144 -4.97 3.11 3.68
C GLU A 144 -3.45 3.17 3.58
N ALA A 145 -2.75 3.03 4.70
CA ALA A 145 -1.31 2.85 4.73
C ALA A 145 -0.97 1.44 5.24
N PHE A 146 -0.02 0.78 4.61
CA PHE A 146 0.44 -0.52 5.05
C PHE A 146 1.96 -0.65 4.93
N SER A 147 2.57 -1.51 5.72
CA SER A 147 4.03 -1.66 5.78
C SER A 147 4.44 -2.93 6.49
N VAL A 148 5.70 -3.33 6.27
CA VAL A 148 6.44 -4.24 7.16
C VAL A 148 6.99 -3.50 8.40
N ASP A 149 7.07 -2.18 8.37
CA ASP A 149 7.47 -1.36 9.52
C ASP A 149 6.24 -0.98 10.38
N TRP A 150 5.86 -1.91 11.25
CA TRP A 150 4.70 -1.72 12.11
C TRP A 150 4.89 -0.60 13.15
N ARG A 151 6.15 -0.19 13.44
CA ARG A 151 6.43 0.96 14.32
C ARG A 151 5.99 2.27 13.66
N ALA A 152 6.25 2.41 12.35
CA ALA A 152 5.77 3.55 11.57
C ALA A 152 4.24 3.59 11.55
N LEU A 153 3.57 2.47 11.31
CA LEU A 153 2.11 2.39 11.34
C LEU A 153 1.54 2.73 12.73
N LYS A 154 2.16 2.24 13.80
CA LYS A 154 1.78 2.60 15.19
C LYS A 154 1.95 4.10 15.45
N LYS A 155 3.02 4.70 14.91
CA LYS A 155 3.24 6.15 14.95
C LYS A 155 2.12 6.89 14.21
N LEU A 156 1.77 6.46 12.99
CA LEU A 156 0.68 7.05 12.22
C LEU A 156 -0.65 7.01 12.98
N LYS A 157 -1.01 5.87 13.57
CA LYS A 157 -2.21 5.74 14.43
C LYS A 157 -2.17 6.65 15.66
N SER A 158 -0.99 6.90 16.23
CA SER A 158 -0.86 7.84 17.36
C SER A 158 -1.06 9.31 16.96
N ILE A 159 -0.79 9.67 15.69
CA ILE A 159 -1.03 10.99 15.12
C ILE A 159 -2.51 11.13 14.75
N ASN A 160 -3.04 10.15 14.05
CA ASN A 160 -4.43 10.15 13.62
C ASN A 160 -5.06 8.75 13.76
N PRO A 161 -5.83 8.50 14.83
CA PRO A 161 -6.50 7.21 15.05
C PRO A 161 -7.49 6.80 13.94
N ARG A 162 -7.98 7.75 13.14
CA ARG A 162 -8.89 7.46 12.01
C ARG A 162 -8.18 6.95 10.76
N PHE A 163 -6.84 7.03 10.72
CA PHE A 163 -6.10 6.54 9.56
C PHE A 163 -6.24 5.02 9.45
N ASP A 164 -6.74 4.52 8.34
CA ASP A 164 -6.84 3.09 8.09
C ASP A 164 -5.44 2.51 7.83
N ILE A 165 -5.11 1.42 8.53
CA ILE A 165 -3.81 0.75 8.36
C ILE A 165 -3.95 -0.75 8.13
N GLY A 166 -2.99 -1.30 7.37
CA GLY A 166 -2.80 -2.74 7.13
C GLY A 166 -1.40 -3.20 7.55
N LEU A 167 -1.28 -4.44 8.01
CA LEU A 167 0.01 -5.03 8.35
C LEU A 167 0.49 -5.97 7.24
N ILE A 168 1.68 -5.73 6.71
CA ILE A 168 2.39 -6.72 5.89
C ILE A 168 3.08 -7.69 6.85
N ALA A 169 2.71 -8.95 6.80
CA ALA A 169 3.35 -10.03 7.55
C ALA A 169 3.66 -11.20 6.62
N PRO A 170 4.93 -11.42 6.26
CA PRO A 170 5.32 -12.49 5.33
C PRO A 170 5.02 -13.90 5.85
N VAL A 171 4.85 -14.04 7.15
CA VAL A 171 4.53 -15.31 7.83
C VAL A 171 3.25 -15.14 8.64
N ILE A 172 2.46 -16.21 8.76
CA ILE A 172 1.25 -16.21 9.59
C ILE A 172 1.66 -16.25 11.07
N PRO A 173 1.34 -15.24 11.87
CA PRO A 173 1.58 -15.26 13.31
C PRO A 173 0.66 -16.29 13.99
N ALA A 174 1.05 -16.74 15.18
CA ALA A 174 0.28 -17.71 15.96
C ALA A 174 -1.15 -17.23 16.28
N ASP A 175 -1.32 -15.93 16.47
CA ASP A 175 -2.63 -15.26 16.59
C ASP A 175 -2.60 -13.96 15.77
N SER A 176 -3.05 -14.06 14.52
CA SER A 176 -3.12 -12.91 13.61
C SER A 176 -4.16 -11.88 14.05
N VAL A 177 -5.25 -12.33 14.67
CA VAL A 177 -6.32 -11.43 15.15
C VAL A 177 -5.86 -10.60 16.34
N ALA A 178 -5.17 -11.21 17.31
CA ALA A 178 -4.60 -10.48 18.44
C ALA A 178 -3.58 -9.43 17.98
N LEU A 179 -2.72 -9.81 17.04
CA LEU A 179 -1.74 -8.90 16.44
C LEU A 179 -2.41 -7.69 15.79
N LEU A 180 -3.39 -7.91 14.90
CA LEU A 180 -4.04 -6.79 14.21
C LEU A 180 -4.81 -5.87 15.18
N LYS A 181 -5.45 -6.43 16.20
CA LYS A 181 -6.13 -5.65 17.24
C LYS A 181 -5.16 -4.79 18.05
N GLU A 182 -3.94 -5.29 18.35
CA GLU A 182 -2.91 -4.51 19.05
C GLU A 182 -2.52 -3.24 18.28
N TYR A 183 -2.52 -3.30 16.94
CA TYR A 183 -2.18 -2.17 16.08
C TYR A 183 -3.40 -1.37 15.61
N ASP A 184 -4.62 -1.79 15.96
CA ASP A 184 -5.86 -1.24 15.39
C ASP A 184 -5.81 -1.27 13.84
N ALA A 185 -5.28 -2.35 13.30
CA ALA A 185 -5.19 -2.60 11.87
C ALA A 185 -6.38 -3.43 11.39
N PHE A 186 -6.89 -3.15 10.20
CA PHE A 186 -8.07 -3.80 9.67
C PHE A 186 -7.79 -4.69 8.46
N ILE A 187 -6.58 -4.60 7.87
CA ILE A 187 -6.13 -5.46 6.77
C ILE A 187 -4.91 -6.24 7.21
N TYR A 188 -4.92 -7.52 6.91
CA TYR A 188 -3.77 -8.42 6.93
C TYR A 188 -3.31 -8.69 5.51
N LEU A 189 -2.05 -8.39 5.20
CA LEU A 189 -1.45 -8.68 3.89
C LEU A 189 -0.31 -9.69 4.03
N SER A 190 -0.38 -10.77 3.26
CA SER A 190 0.67 -11.78 3.18
C SER A 190 0.77 -12.38 1.78
N TYR A 191 1.82 -13.17 1.58
CA TYR A 191 1.88 -13.98 0.37
C TYR A 191 0.72 -15.01 0.37
N ALA A 192 -0.04 -15.07 -0.72
CA ALA A 192 -1.20 -15.97 -0.81
C ALA A 192 -0.84 -17.43 -0.48
N TRP A 193 0.33 -17.90 -0.93
CA TRP A 193 0.80 -19.27 -0.68
C TRP A 193 1.22 -19.57 0.78
N ASN A 194 1.32 -18.55 1.63
CA ASN A 194 1.59 -18.74 3.06
C ASN A 194 0.31 -18.89 3.89
N MET A 195 -0.85 -18.53 3.33
CA MET A 195 -2.13 -18.57 4.01
C MET A 195 -2.91 -19.85 3.65
N ARG A 196 -3.64 -20.38 4.62
CA ARG A 196 -4.63 -21.44 4.41
C ARG A 196 -6.02 -20.83 4.52
N LYS A 197 -7.01 -21.54 4.01
CA LYS A 197 -8.41 -21.11 4.08
C LYS A 197 -8.88 -20.84 5.50
N GLU A 198 -8.50 -21.70 6.45
CA GLU A 198 -8.85 -21.57 7.86
C GLU A 198 -8.30 -20.29 8.49
N ASP A 199 -7.08 -19.88 8.09
CA ASP A 199 -6.45 -18.64 8.56
C ASP A 199 -7.21 -17.42 8.04
N VAL A 200 -7.59 -17.42 6.76
CA VAL A 200 -8.39 -16.36 6.12
C VAL A 200 -9.77 -16.25 6.79
N GLU A 201 -10.49 -17.38 6.93
CA GLU A 201 -11.81 -17.41 7.57
C GLU A 201 -11.74 -16.96 9.04
N TYR A 202 -10.68 -17.30 9.77
CA TYR A 202 -10.51 -16.86 11.15
C TYR A 202 -10.38 -15.34 11.25
N MET A 203 -9.58 -14.73 10.40
CA MET A 203 -9.42 -13.28 10.34
C MET A 203 -10.73 -12.59 9.93
N GLN A 204 -11.39 -13.08 8.89
CA GLN A 204 -12.64 -12.50 8.38
C GLN A 204 -13.78 -12.56 9.39
N ARG A 205 -13.94 -13.67 10.13
CA ARG A 205 -14.91 -13.77 11.24
C ARG A 205 -14.67 -12.78 12.38
N ASN A 206 -13.45 -12.26 12.50
CA ASN A 206 -13.09 -11.24 13.46
C ASN A 206 -13.07 -9.81 12.88
N GLY A 207 -13.66 -9.60 11.68
CA GLY A 207 -13.81 -8.28 11.08
C GLY A 207 -12.56 -7.78 10.34
N ILE A 208 -11.56 -8.64 10.14
CA ILE A 208 -10.33 -8.30 9.42
C ILE A 208 -10.52 -8.63 7.94
N PHE A 209 -9.98 -7.78 7.07
CA PHE A 209 -9.86 -8.06 5.64
C PHE A 209 -8.51 -8.69 5.34
N VAL A 210 -8.47 -9.57 4.34
CA VAL A 210 -7.27 -10.32 3.99
C VAL A 210 -6.87 -10.03 2.57
N SER A 211 -5.63 -9.55 2.40
CA SER A 211 -5.01 -9.32 1.10
C SER A 211 -3.99 -10.42 0.77
N GLY A 212 -4.10 -11.00 -0.41
CA GLY A 212 -3.17 -12.00 -0.93
C GLY A 212 -2.26 -11.41 -2.00
N ALA A 213 -0.96 -11.23 -1.70
CA ALA A 213 0.06 -10.79 -2.64
C ALA A 213 1.11 -11.90 -2.83
N ILE A 214 2.01 -11.88 -3.75
CA ILE A 214 2.06 -11.27 -5.07
C ILE A 214 1.64 -12.35 -6.07
N LEU A 215 0.63 -12.09 -6.87
CA LEU A 215 0.06 -13.12 -7.75
C LEU A 215 0.74 -13.05 -9.12
N ARG A 216 1.77 -13.85 -9.33
CA ARG A 216 2.59 -13.84 -10.55
C ARG A 216 2.08 -14.79 -11.66
N ASP A 217 1.19 -15.72 -11.32
CA ASP A 217 0.59 -16.64 -12.29
C ASP A 217 -0.85 -17.00 -11.91
N MET A 218 -1.59 -17.57 -12.85
CA MET A 218 -3.00 -17.91 -12.66
C MET A 218 -3.24 -18.96 -11.57
N ARG A 219 -2.29 -19.84 -11.29
CA ARG A 219 -2.44 -20.85 -10.22
C ARG A 219 -2.49 -20.18 -8.85
N LEU A 220 -1.68 -19.12 -8.65
CA LEU A 220 -1.72 -18.33 -7.42
C LEU A 220 -3.00 -17.51 -7.32
N VAL A 221 -3.50 -16.97 -8.42
CA VAL A 221 -4.80 -16.28 -8.47
C VAL A 221 -5.92 -17.25 -8.09
N ASP A 222 -5.95 -18.45 -8.69
CA ASP A 222 -6.96 -19.45 -8.40
C ASP A 222 -6.88 -19.96 -6.96
N TYR A 223 -5.65 -20.12 -6.43
CA TYR A 223 -5.44 -20.46 -5.02
C TYR A 223 -5.96 -19.37 -4.08
N ALA A 224 -5.58 -18.11 -4.31
CA ALA A 224 -6.02 -16.99 -3.49
C ALA A 224 -7.57 -16.84 -3.49
N ARG A 225 -8.19 -17.04 -4.65
CA ARG A 225 -9.67 -17.12 -4.74
C ARG A 225 -10.24 -18.28 -3.95
N ALA A 226 -9.64 -19.47 -4.06
CA ALA A 226 -10.13 -20.68 -3.38
C ALA A 226 -10.02 -20.57 -1.85
N ILE A 227 -9.02 -19.89 -1.31
CA ILE A 227 -8.90 -19.62 0.13
C ILE A 227 -9.75 -18.43 0.59
N GLY A 228 -10.34 -17.66 -0.35
CA GLY A 228 -11.33 -16.63 -0.06
C GLY A 228 -10.77 -15.29 0.41
N VAL A 229 -9.59 -14.84 -0.08
CA VAL A 229 -9.08 -13.50 0.27
C VAL A 229 -10.04 -12.41 -0.22
N ASP A 230 -10.05 -11.26 0.44
CA ASP A 230 -10.93 -10.14 0.11
C ASP A 230 -10.37 -9.29 -1.05
N MET A 231 -9.05 -9.28 -1.23
CA MET A 231 -8.37 -8.45 -2.22
C MET A 231 -7.02 -9.05 -2.65
N PHE A 232 -6.55 -8.65 -3.83
CA PHE A 232 -5.24 -9.02 -4.40
C PHE A 232 -4.33 -7.81 -4.47
#